data_54bc40e7a44416ac4bd451c37093d419
#
_entry.id   54bc40e7a44416ac4bd451c37093d419
#
_cell.length_a   1.000
_cell.length_b   1.000
_cell.length_c   1.000
_cell.angle_alpha   90.00
_cell.angle_beta   90.00
_cell.angle_gamma   90.00
#
_symmetry.space_group_name_H-M   'P 1'
#
loop_
_entity.id
_entity.type
_entity.pdbx_description
1 polymer ?
#
loop_
_entity_poly.entity_id
_entity_poly.type
_entity_poly.pdbx_seq_one_letter_code
_entity_poly.pdbx_strand_id
1 'polypeptide(L)'
;MRSGDELPRAAPDDDLMSLMREMSAKGLGMSAVVDGDGRLLGVFTDGDLRRLIERSGNGPDLRSLRAREVMHANPRTVQADELAVSAAGLMEAHRITSLLVVDEAGRLVGALNSNDLMRAKVI
;
A
#
# COMPACT_ATOMS: atom_id res chain seq x y z
N MET A 1 -9.07 11.54 2.13
CA MET A 1 -7.90 10.85 1.55
C MET A 1 -6.65 11.21 2.34
N ARG A 2 -5.85 10.24 2.68
CA ARG A 2 -4.57 10.50 3.33
C ARG A 2 -3.55 10.92 2.28
N SER A 3 -2.67 11.85 2.62
CA SER A 3 -1.68 12.38 1.69
C SER A 3 -0.45 12.88 2.45
N GLY A 4 0.61 13.24 1.72
CA GLY A 4 1.84 13.77 2.30
C GLY A 4 2.45 12.81 3.32
N ASP A 5 2.75 13.31 4.51
CA ASP A 5 3.40 12.53 5.56
C ASP A 5 2.53 11.42 6.14
N GLU A 6 1.24 11.42 5.85
CA GLU A 6 0.33 10.37 6.29
C GLU A 6 0.41 9.11 5.40
N LEU A 7 1.08 9.19 4.26
CA LEU A 7 1.20 8.06 3.33
C LEU A 7 2.30 7.10 3.77
N PRO A 8 1.97 5.79 3.90
CA PRO A 8 2.99 4.79 4.16
C PRO A 8 3.82 4.55 2.89
N ARG A 9 5.08 4.90 2.93
CA ARG A 9 6.00 4.80 1.79
C ARG A 9 7.32 4.18 2.19
N ALA A 10 7.85 3.34 1.31
CA ALA A 10 9.17 2.76 1.46
C ALA A 10 9.88 2.78 0.11
N ALA A 11 11.21 2.79 0.13
CA ALA A 11 12.01 2.67 -1.08
C ALA A 11 12.20 1.18 -1.41
N PRO A 12 12.48 0.84 -2.70
CA PRO A 12 12.67 -0.57 -3.07
C PRO A 12 13.78 -1.29 -2.31
N ASP A 13 14.79 -0.55 -1.88
CA ASP A 13 15.94 -1.13 -1.16
C ASP A 13 15.78 -1.12 0.36
N ASP A 14 14.68 -0.59 0.87
CA ASP A 14 14.39 -0.64 2.30
C ASP A 14 14.16 -2.09 2.73
N ASP A 15 14.56 -2.42 3.96
CA ASP A 15 14.38 -3.77 4.48
C ASP A 15 12.94 -3.98 4.98
N LEU A 16 12.63 -5.25 5.27
CA LEU A 16 11.29 -5.63 5.73
C LEU A 16 10.91 -4.92 7.04
N MET A 17 11.87 -4.72 7.93
CA MET A 17 11.61 -4.04 9.21
C MET A 17 11.16 -2.60 8.99
N SER A 18 11.76 -1.90 8.02
CA SER A 18 11.35 -0.54 7.66
C SER A 18 9.94 -0.51 7.10
N LEU A 19 9.58 -1.49 6.25
CA LEU A 19 8.21 -1.64 5.76
C LEU A 19 7.23 -1.81 6.90
N MET A 20 7.53 -2.69 7.84
CA MET A 20 6.65 -2.98 8.97
C MET A 20 6.47 -1.77 9.87
N ARG A 21 7.55 -1.03 10.14
CA ARG A 21 7.47 0.21 10.92
C ARG A 21 6.58 1.25 10.25
N GLU A 22 6.71 1.39 8.93
CA GLU A 22 5.90 2.33 8.16
C GLU A 22 4.42 1.95 8.21
N MET A 23 4.11 0.67 8.05
CA MET A 23 2.74 0.16 8.14
C MET A 23 2.13 0.45 9.51
N SER A 24 2.87 0.20 10.58
CA SER A 24 2.41 0.44 11.94
C SER A 24 2.23 1.94 12.21
N ALA A 25 3.18 2.76 11.77
CA ALA A 25 3.14 4.20 12.02
C ALA A 25 1.97 4.88 11.32
N LYS A 26 1.63 4.45 10.12
CA LYS A 26 0.56 5.08 9.32
C LYS A 26 -0.81 4.42 9.51
N GLY A 27 -0.84 3.20 10.03
CA GLY A 27 -2.08 2.54 10.44
C GLY A 27 -3.03 2.14 9.32
N LEU A 28 -2.52 1.95 8.09
CA LEU A 28 -3.34 1.56 6.95
C LEU A 28 -3.28 0.07 6.61
N GLY A 29 -2.48 -0.70 7.34
CA GLY A 29 -2.33 -2.13 7.09
C GLY A 29 -1.55 -2.44 5.83
N MET A 30 -0.87 -1.45 5.26
CA MET A 30 -0.06 -1.61 4.06
C MET A 30 1.02 -0.54 3.99
N SER A 31 2.00 -0.75 3.13
CA SER A 31 2.94 0.30 2.73
C SER A 31 3.12 0.26 1.21
N ALA A 32 3.14 1.44 0.61
CA ALA A 32 3.52 1.59 -0.78
C ALA A 32 5.03 1.49 -0.91
N VAL A 33 5.49 1.01 -2.06
CA VAL A 33 6.91 1.02 -2.43
C VAL A 33 7.05 1.94 -3.64
N VAL A 34 7.83 2.99 -3.49
CA VAL A 34 7.97 4.03 -4.50
C VAL A 34 9.43 4.24 -4.87
N ASP A 35 9.68 4.69 -6.11
CA ASP A 35 11.03 5.01 -6.56
C ASP A 35 11.42 6.44 -6.13
N GLY A 36 12.60 6.90 -6.55
CA GLY A 36 13.12 8.23 -6.21
C GLY A 36 12.28 9.38 -6.76
N ASP A 37 11.46 9.14 -7.78
CA ASP A 37 10.55 10.13 -8.36
C ASP A 37 9.15 10.08 -7.75
N GLY A 38 8.92 9.19 -6.80
CA GLY A 38 7.63 9.02 -6.15
C GLY A 38 6.66 8.12 -6.91
N ARG A 39 7.11 7.46 -7.97
CA ARG A 39 6.26 6.53 -8.74
C ARG A 39 6.01 5.26 -7.94
N LEU A 40 4.78 4.81 -7.98
CA LEU A 40 4.36 3.59 -7.29
C LEU A 40 4.87 2.36 -8.02
N LEU A 41 5.69 1.56 -7.34
CA LEU A 41 6.25 0.33 -7.88
C LEU A 41 5.48 -0.90 -7.41
N GLY A 42 4.99 -0.87 -6.18
CA GLY A 42 4.29 -2.00 -5.61
C GLY A 42 3.69 -1.66 -4.26
N VAL A 43 3.13 -2.66 -3.62
CA VAL A 43 2.50 -2.54 -2.30
C VAL A 43 2.80 -3.79 -1.47
N PHE A 44 2.93 -3.61 -0.16
CA PHE A 44 3.10 -4.70 0.79
C PHE A 44 2.05 -4.54 1.89
N THR A 45 1.28 -5.60 2.15
CA THR A 45 0.16 -5.57 3.07
C THR A 45 0.38 -6.49 4.26
N ASP A 46 -0.47 -6.34 5.30
CA ASP A 46 -0.45 -7.25 6.45
C ASP A 46 -0.69 -8.70 6.02
N GLY A 47 -1.56 -8.91 5.04
CA GLY A 47 -1.80 -10.24 4.48
C GLY A 47 -0.56 -10.82 3.81
N ASP A 48 0.19 -9.98 3.11
CA ASP A 48 1.45 -10.38 2.49
C ASP A 48 2.47 -10.80 3.55
N LEU A 49 2.55 -10.04 4.65
CA LEU A 49 3.44 -10.36 5.76
C LEU A 49 3.10 -11.72 6.35
N ARG A 50 1.81 -11.97 6.59
CA ARG A 50 1.35 -13.25 7.14
C ARG A 50 1.74 -14.40 6.23
N ARG A 51 1.49 -14.27 4.92
CA ARG A 51 1.83 -15.32 3.94
C ARG A 51 3.33 -15.54 3.87
N LEU A 52 4.13 -14.47 3.97
CA LEU A 52 5.58 -14.54 3.96
C LEU A 52 6.09 -15.33 5.16
N ILE A 53 5.57 -15.06 6.36
CA ILE A 53 5.93 -15.77 7.59
C ILE A 53 5.55 -17.24 7.48
N GLU A 54 4.36 -17.55 6.99
CA GLU A 54 3.89 -18.93 6.82
C GLU A 54 4.76 -19.72 5.86
N ARG A 55 5.17 -19.12 4.75
CA ARG A 55 6.00 -19.79 3.73
C ARG A 55 7.45 -19.95 4.18
N SER A 56 7.95 -19.01 4.96
CA SER A 56 9.36 -19.01 5.35
C SER A 56 9.69 -20.09 6.37
N GLY A 57 8.80 -20.37 7.32
CA GLY A 57 9.04 -21.36 8.36
C GLY A 57 10.41 -21.18 9.01
N ASN A 58 11.29 -22.15 8.83
CA ASN A 58 12.69 -22.10 9.29
C ASN A 58 13.63 -21.62 8.18
N GLY A 59 13.10 -20.93 7.18
CA GLY A 59 13.87 -20.50 6.01
C GLY A 59 14.76 -19.29 6.29
N PRO A 60 15.15 -18.55 5.23
CA PRO A 60 16.09 -17.45 5.34
C PRO A 60 15.61 -16.36 6.29
N ASP A 61 16.57 -15.60 6.81
CA ASP A 61 16.29 -14.48 7.70
C ASP A 61 15.44 -13.43 6.98
N LEU A 62 14.23 -13.22 7.47
CA LEU A 62 13.29 -12.26 6.89
C LEU A 62 13.84 -10.84 6.92
N ARG A 63 14.71 -10.52 7.88
CA ARG A 63 15.28 -9.18 8.03
C ARG A 63 16.23 -8.82 6.88
N SER A 64 16.74 -9.80 6.15
CA SER A 64 17.60 -9.54 5.00
C SER A 64 16.82 -9.20 3.72
N LEU A 65 15.51 -9.43 3.71
CA LEU A 65 14.68 -9.17 2.53
C LEU A 65 14.46 -7.68 2.31
N ARG A 66 14.43 -7.29 1.05
CA ARG A 66 14.18 -5.91 0.63
C ARG A 66 12.75 -5.74 0.15
N ALA A 67 12.25 -4.50 0.21
CA ALA A 67 10.89 -4.17 -0.21
C ALA A 67 10.59 -4.69 -1.62
N ARG A 68 11.52 -4.49 -2.56
CA ARG A 68 11.35 -4.95 -3.95
C ARG A 68 11.15 -6.47 -4.07
N GLU A 69 11.66 -7.22 -3.11
CA GLU A 69 11.60 -8.68 -3.14
C GLU A 69 10.28 -9.23 -2.61
N VAL A 70 9.62 -8.47 -1.75
CA VAL A 70 8.40 -8.92 -1.06
C VAL A 70 7.14 -8.22 -1.53
N MET A 71 7.25 -7.09 -2.20
CA MET A 71 6.09 -6.32 -2.65
C MET A 71 5.31 -7.03 -3.75
N HIS A 72 4.02 -6.73 -3.82
CA HIS A 72 3.22 -7.03 -5.00
C HIS A 72 3.45 -5.94 -6.02
N ALA A 73 3.89 -6.28 -7.22
CA ALA A 73 3.99 -5.34 -8.33
C ALA A 73 2.59 -5.06 -8.89
N ASN A 74 2.44 -3.92 -9.54
CA ASN A 74 1.19 -3.51 -10.18
C ASN A 74 -0.02 -3.54 -9.24
N PRO A 75 0.02 -2.81 -8.11
CA PRO A 75 -1.11 -2.76 -7.19
C PRO A 75 -2.32 -2.09 -7.84
N ARG A 76 -3.51 -2.38 -7.32
CA ARG A 76 -4.72 -1.71 -7.77
C ARG A 76 -4.71 -0.27 -7.30
N THR A 77 -5.00 0.65 -8.21
CA THR A 77 -4.98 2.09 -7.94
C THR A 77 -6.18 2.78 -8.58
N VAL A 78 -6.41 4.02 -8.12
CA VAL A 78 -7.31 4.94 -8.82
C VAL A 78 -6.54 6.21 -9.13
N GLN A 79 -6.94 6.91 -10.19
CA GLN A 79 -6.39 8.21 -10.54
C GLN A 79 -6.90 9.28 -9.57
N ALA A 80 -6.08 10.29 -9.32
CA ALA A 80 -6.44 11.35 -8.38
C ALA A 80 -7.70 12.13 -8.81
N ASP A 81 -8.00 12.17 -10.11
CA ASP A 81 -9.16 12.85 -10.65
C ASP A 81 -10.43 11.99 -10.66
N GLU A 82 -10.35 10.72 -10.26
CA GLU A 82 -11.52 9.85 -10.15
C GLU A 82 -12.31 10.17 -8.89
N LEU A 83 -13.63 9.99 -8.97
CA LEU A 83 -14.50 10.24 -7.83
C LEU A 83 -14.37 9.14 -6.77
N ALA A 84 -14.60 9.51 -5.51
CA ALA A 84 -14.57 8.56 -4.39
C ALA A 84 -15.56 7.41 -4.58
N VAL A 85 -16.67 7.64 -5.30
CA VAL A 85 -17.64 6.58 -5.65
C VAL A 85 -16.97 5.48 -6.47
N SER A 86 -16.11 5.85 -7.43
CA SER A 86 -15.37 4.86 -8.22
C SER A 86 -14.42 4.05 -7.36
N ALA A 87 -13.75 4.70 -6.40
CA ALA A 87 -12.87 4.02 -5.45
C ALA A 87 -13.66 3.04 -4.58
N ALA A 88 -14.82 3.44 -4.08
CA ALA A 88 -15.68 2.58 -3.28
C ALA A 88 -16.11 1.34 -4.07
N GLY A 89 -16.48 1.52 -5.33
CA GLY A 89 -16.85 0.41 -6.22
C GLY A 89 -15.70 -0.57 -6.42
N LEU A 90 -14.47 -0.06 -6.63
CA LEU A 90 -13.29 -0.90 -6.77
C LEU A 90 -13.01 -1.72 -5.51
N MET A 91 -13.09 -1.08 -4.35
CA MET A 91 -12.85 -1.75 -3.08
C MET A 91 -13.87 -2.85 -2.82
N GLU A 92 -15.14 -2.58 -3.10
CA GLU A 92 -16.21 -3.57 -2.96
C GLU A 92 -16.04 -4.74 -3.93
N ALA A 93 -15.80 -4.44 -5.21
CA ALA A 93 -15.65 -5.46 -6.25
C ALA A 93 -14.48 -6.40 -6.00
N HIS A 94 -13.41 -5.89 -5.44
CA HIS A 94 -12.18 -6.67 -5.19
C HIS A 94 -11.98 -7.04 -3.72
N ARG A 95 -12.92 -6.68 -2.85
CA ARG A 95 -12.89 -6.99 -1.42
C ARG A 95 -11.61 -6.50 -0.75
N ILE A 96 -11.15 -5.30 -1.12
CA ILE A 96 -9.98 -4.67 -0.52
C ILE A 96 -10.43 -3.55 0.41
N THR A 97 -9.63 -3.31 1.45
CA THR A 97 -9.96 -2.31 2.48
C THR A 97 -9.16 -1.02 2.32
N SER A 98 -8.15 -1.02 1.47
CA SER A 98 -7.30 0.13 1.21
C SER A 98 -6.97 0.22 -0.26
N LEU A 99 -6.86 1.44 -0.77
CA LEU A 99 -6.60 1.70 -2.18
C LEU A 99 -5.64 2.87 -2.32
N LEU A 100 -4.64 2.71 -3.17
CA LEU A 100 -3.67 3.76 -3.43
C LEU A 100 -4.14 4.65 -4.57
N VAL A 101 -3.83 5.93 -4.47
CA VAL A 101 -4.22 6.95 -5.44
C VAL A 101 -2.96 7.48 -6.11
N VAL A 102 -2.95 7.50 -7.42
CA VAL A 102 -1.81 7.96 -8.22
C VAL A 102 -2.22 9.11 -9.15
N ASP A 103 -1.24 9.91 -9.57
CA ASP A 103 -1.45 10.93 -10.61
C ASP A 103 -1.27 10.32 -12.01
N GLU A 104 -1.33 11.17 -13.03
CA GLU A 104 -1.19 10.72 -14.42
C GLU A 104 0.17 10.10 -14.72
N ALA A 105 1.20 10.49 -13.97
CA ALA A 105 2.56 9.94 -14.14
C ALA A 105 2.77 8.66 -13.34
N GLY A 106 1.77 8.19 -12.60
CA GLY A 106 1.90 7.02 -11.76
C GLY A 106 2.55 7.28 -10.41
N ARG A 107 2.66 8.54 -10.00
CA ARG A 107 3.22 8.91 -8.71
C ARG A 107 2.18 8.76 -7.62
N LEU A 108 2.61 8.25 -6.47
CA LEU A 108 1.73 8.11 -5.31
C LEU A 108 1.36 9.50 -4.76
N VAL A 109 0.06 9.80 -4.70
CA VAL A 109 -0.43 11.08 -4.17
C VAL A 109 -1.40 10.91 -3.01
N GLY A 110 -1.92 9.72 -2.78
CA GLY A 110 -2.87 9.53 -1.69
C GLY A 110 -3.15 8.07 -1.40
N ALA A 111 -3.92 7.85 -0.35
CA ALA A 111 -4.42 6.54 0.02
C ALA A 111 -5.80 6.69 0.64
N LEU A 112 -6.67 5.72 0.35
CA LEU A 112 -8.02 5.64 0.90
C LEU A 112 -8.18 4.29 1.59
N ASN A 113 -8.95 4.25 2.67
CA ASN A 113 -9.40 3.00 3.24
C ASN A 113 -10.93 3.02 3.35
N SER A 114 -11.52 1.87 3.68
CA SER A 114 -12.98 1.76 3.77
C SER A 114 -13.55 2.69 4.83
N ASN A 115 -12.81 2.91 5.93
CA ASN A 115 -13.26 3.83 6.98
C ASN A 115 -13.32 5.27 6.50
N ASP A 116 -12.33 5.70 5.71
CA ASP A 116 -12.31 7.05 5.13
C ASP A 116 -13.53 7.26 4.23
N LEU A 117 -13.89 6.27 3.42
CA LEU A 117 -15.05 6.34 2.54
C LEU A 117 -16.36 6.35 3.32
N MET A 118 -16.45 5.57 4.39
CA MET A 118 -17.63 5.56 5.26
C MET A 118 -17.83 6.91 5.95
N ARG A 119 -16.75 7.54 6.41
CA ARG A 119 -16.84 8.88 7.02
C ARG A 119 -17.33 9.91 6.02
N ALA A 120 -16.97 9.77 4.75
CA ALA A 120 -17.42 10.64 3.68
C ALA A 120 -18.83 10.30 3.20
N LYS A 121 -19.47 9.26 3.76
CA LYS A 121 -20.80 8.78 3.41
C LYS A 121 -20.91 8.38 1.94
N VAL A 122 -19.84 7.76 1.41
CA VAL A 122 -19.80 7.29 0.03
C VAL A 122 -20.27 5.85 -0.08
N ILE A 123 -20.07 5.06 0.97
CA ILE A 123 -20.45 3.65 1.01
C ILE A 123 -21.25 3.37 2.25
#